data_7516d3468f4f2522f8f95178a9836a86
#
_entry.id   7516d3468f4f2522f8f95178a9836a86
#
_cell.length_a   1.000
_cell.length_b   1.000
_cell.length_c   1.000
_cell.angle_alpha   90.00
_cell.angle_beta   90.00
_cell.angle_gamma   90.00
#
_symmetry.space_group_name_H-M   'P 1'
#
loop_
_entity.id
_entity.type
_entity.pdbx_description
1 polymer ?
#
loop_
_entity_poly.entity_id
_entity_poly.type
_entity_poly.pdbx_seq_one_letter_code
_entity_poly.pdbx_strand_id
1 'polypeptide(L)'
;MKEWRTERTGWRDAELSKRHGCWGFNCPAVDLDFVMMEYNHGKPCALVEYKHVNAKPINPAHATYRALIALADGYKDGPLPCFVARYNPADWSFRVTPLNDQAAAHYSHCDGVTLTEQRFVRSLHLLRKLILTAEDEAAISALNSVAIEP
;
A
#
# COMPACT_ATOMS: atom_id res chain seq x y z
N MET A 1 -8.79 -21.74 -8.52
CA MET A 1 -8.22 -20.39 -8.66
C MET A 1 -9.30 -19.37 -8.32
N LYS A 2 -9.10 -18.56 -7.31
CA LYS A 2 -10.02 -17.45 -7.05
C LYS A 2 -9.91 -16.47 -8.22
N GLU A 3 -11.00 -16.27 -8.95
CA GLU A 3 -11.07 -15.18 -9.92
C GLU A 3 -10.83 -13.86 -9.19
N TRP A 4 -9.86 -13.10 -9.66
CA TRP A 4 -9.66 -11.74 -9.21
C TRP A 4 -10.91 -10.94 -9.56
N ARG A 5 -11.50 -10.31 -8.55
CA ARG A 5 -12.58 -9.37 -8.81
C ARG A 5 -11.98 -8.18 -9.55
N THR A 6 -12.24 -8.13 -10.84
CA THR A 6 -12.08 -6.89 -11.61
C THR A 6 -13.14 -5.90 -11.16
N GLU A 7 -12.84 -4.64 -11.31
CA GLU A 7 -13.80 -3.57 -11.06
C GLU A 7 -15.15 -3.89 -11.76
N ARG A 8 -16.24 -3.84 -11.01
CA ARG A 8 -17.55 -4.30 -11.47
C ARG A 8 -18.04 -3.60 -12.72
N THR A 9 -17.59 -2.38 -12.96
CA THR A 9 -18.06 -1.54 -14.06
C THR A 9 -17.19 -1.65 -15.30
N GLY A 10 -15.96 -2.14 -15.20
CA GLY A 10 -14.98 -2.10 -16.29
C GLY A 10 -14.61 -0.68 -16.74
N TRP A 11 -15.09 0.33 -16.02
CA TRP A 11 -14.84 1.74 -16.33
C TRP A 11 -13.66 2.24 -15.47
N ARG A 12 -12.70 2.82 -16.14
CA ARG A 12 -11.76 3.71 -15.44
C ARG A 12 -12.38 5.10 -15.44
N ASP A 13 -12.37 5.75 -14.29
CA ASP A 13 -12.82 7.13 -14.16
C ASP A 13 -11.87 8.15 -14.82
N ALA A 14 -11.33 7.77 -15.98
CA ALA A 14 -10.40 8.61 -16.73
C ALA A 14 -11.05 9.93 -17.16
N GLU A 15 -12.31 9.89 -17.53
CA GLU A 15 -13.05 11.09 -17.92
C GLU A 15 -13.30 12.00 -16.73
N LEU A 16 -13.67 11.43 -15.58
CA LEU A 16 -13.83 12.17 -14.33
C LEU A 16 -12.52 12.80 -13.89
N SER A 17 -11.43 12.04 -13.94
CA SER A 17 -10.09 12.53 -13.57
C SER A 17 -9.65 13.69 -14.46
N LYS A 18 -9.90 13.61 -15.77
CA LYS A 18 -9.63 14.72 -16.70
C LYS A 18 -10.49 15.93 -16.40
N ARG A 19 -11.77 15.72 -16.12
CA ARG A 19 -12.70 16.80 -15.81
C ARG A 19 -12.34 17.46 -14.47
N HIS A 20 -11.98 16.67 -13.47
CA HIS A 20 -11.49 17.19 -12.19
C HIS A 20 -10.25 18.07 -12.38
N GLY A 21 -9.31 17.66 -13.22
CA GLY A 21 -8.13 18.45 -13.58
C GLY A 21 -8.48 19.79 -14.27
N CYS A 22 -9.63 19.86 -14.96
CA CYS A 22 -10.11 21.09 -15.59
C CYS A 22 -10.76 22.07 -14.61
N TRP A 23 -11.08 21.67 -13.39
CA TRP A 23 -11.68 22.55 -12.38
C TRP A 23 -10.66 23.52 -11.75
N GLY A 24 -9.41 23.39 -12.15
CA GLY A 24 -8.33 24.32 -11.82
C GLY A 24 -7.71 24.10 -10.45
N PHE A 25 -6.82 25.01 -10.08
CA PHE A 25 -6.01 24.89 -8.86
C PHE A 25 -6.81 24.99 -7.55
N ASN A 26 -8.07 25.41 -7.61
CA ASN A 26 -8.92 25.50 -6.41
C ASN A 26 -9.52 24.13 -6.01
N CYS A 27 -9.39 23.12 -6.84
CA CYS A 27 -9.91 21.78 -6.58
C CYS A 27 -8.87 20.68 -6.84
N PRO A 28 -7.62 20.83 -6.37
CA PRO A 28 -6.63 19.77 -6.56
C PRO A 28 -7.00 18.52 -5.77
N ALA A 29 -6.70 17.36 -6.36
CA ALA A 29 -6.92 16.08 -5.72
C ALA A 29 -5.71 15.17 -5.93
N VAL A 30 -5.55 14.20 -5.05
CA VAL A 30 -4.54 13.16 -5.13
C VAL A 30 -5.20 11.81 -4.94
N ASP A 31 -4.77 10.84 -5.72
CA ASP A 31 -5.21 9.47 -5.56
C ASP A 31 -4.52 8.83 -4.34
N LEU A 32 -5.24 7.96 -3.69
CA LEU A 32 -4.71 7.07 -2.67
C LEU A 32 -4.81 5.64 -3.19
N ASP A 33 -3.67 4.96 -3.36
CA ASP A 33 -3.66 3.62 -3.92
C ASP A 33 -4.40 2.62 -3.05
N PHE A 34 -4.00 2.49 -1.79
CA PHE A 34 -4.59 1.51 -0.90
C PHE A 34 -4.75 2.02 0.53
N VAL A 35 -5.92 1.79 1.08
CA VAL A 35 -6.17 1.77 2.52
C VAL A 35 -6.20 0.32 2.97
N MET A 36 -5.18 -0.11 3.70
CA MET A 36 -5.19 -1.43 4.34
C MET A 36 -6.21 -1.41 5.47
N MET A 37 -7.04 -2.43 5.54
CA MET A 37 -8.14 -2.44 6.51
C MET A 37 -8.26 -3.78 7.24
N GLU A 38 -8.73 -3.71 8.46
CA GLU A 38 -9.28 -4.87 9.15
C GLU A 38 -10.75 -5.01 8.74
N TYR A 39 -11.04 -6.07 8.01
CA TYR A 39 -12.32 -6.21 7.30
C TYR A 39 -13.53 -6.35 8.25
N ASN A 40 -13.39 -7.15 9.31
CA ASN A 40 -14.52 -7.48 10.19
C ASN A 40 -15.05 -6.25 10.96
N HIS A 41 -14.17 -5.30 11.26
CA HIS A 41 -14.52 -4.10 12.03
C HIS A 41 -14.55 -2.83 11.15
N GLY A 42 -14.21 -2.96 9.87
CA GLY A 42 -14.17 -1.82 8.96
C GLY A 42 -13.15 -0.74 9.37
N LYS A 43 -12.05 -1.14 10.00
CA LYS A 43 -11.04 -0.21 10.51
C LYS A 43 -9.86 -0.09 9.57
N PRO A 44 -9.42 1.12 9.21
CA PRO A 44 -8.17 1.29 8.49
C PRO A 44 -6.98 0.91 9.38
N CYS A 45 -5.97 0.29 8.77
CA CYS A 45 -4.75 -0.17 9.43
C CYS A 45 -3.49 0.52 8.92
N ALA A 46 -3.47 0.97 7.69
CA ALA A 46 -2.35 1.65 7.07
C ALA A 46 -2.76 2.33 5.77
N LEU A 47 -1.98 3.33 5.36
CA LEU A 47 -2.04 3.90 4.01
C LEU A 47 -0.81 3.46 3.23
N VAL A 48 -1.02 2.90 2.04
CA VAL A 48 0.05 2.36 1.20
C VAL A 48 -0.02 2.97 -0.19
N GLU A 49 1.08 3.52 -0.62
CA GLU A 49 1.29 3.97 -1.99
C GLU A 49 2.24 3.00 -2.69
N TYR A 50 1.82 2.42 -3.80
CA TYR A 50 2.68 1.52 -4.58
C TYR A 50 3.38 2.26 -5.71
N LYS A 51 4.66 1.96 -5.92
CA LYS A 51 5.45 2.47 -7.04
C LYS A 51 6.18 1.32 -7.74
N HIS A 52 6.17 1.37 -9.06
CA HIS A 52 6.98 0.46 -9.86
C HIS A 52 8.47 0.69 -9.60
N VAL A 53 9.29 -0.37 -9.67
CA VAL A 53 10.74 -0.31 -9.42
C VAL A 53 11.45 0.77 -10.27
N ASN A 54 10.97 1.02 -11.48
CA ASN A 54 11.54 2.02 -12.39
C ASN A 54 10.90 3.41 -12.26
N ALA A 55 9.96 3.60 -11.33
CA ALA A 55 9.40 4.91 -11.09
C ALA A 55 10.45 5.87 -10.52
N LYS A 56 10.28 7.16 -10.77
CA LYS A 56 11.16 8.19 -10.21
C LYS A 56 11.19 8.12 -8.69
N PRO A 57 12.31 8.51 -8.06
CA PRO A 57 12.36 8.67 -6.61
C PRO A 57 11.25 9.58 -6.11
N ILE A 58 10.67 9.24 -4.96
CA ILE A 58 9.64 10.06 -4.32
C ILE A 58 10.29 11.22 -3.57
N ASN A 59 9.57 12.34 -3.49
CA ASN A 59 9.88 13.43 -2.58
C ASN A 59 8.80 13.51 -1.49
N PRO A 60 9.08 13.08 -0.26
CA PRO A 60 8.09 13.11 0.83
C PRO A 60 7.57 14.50 1.16
N ALA A 61 8.31 15.55 0.81
CA ALA A 61 7.89 16.95 1.00
C ALA A 61 6.90 17.43 -0.07
N HIS A 62 6.69 16.65 -1.14
CA HIS A 62 5.70 17.00 -2.15
C HIS A 62 4.28 17.00 -1.57
N ALA A 63 3.43 17.90 -2.04
CA ALA A 63 2.08 18.10 -1.53
C ALA A 63 1.25 16.81 -1.47
N THR A 64 1.40 15.93 -2.45
CA THR A 64 0.72 14.61 -2.49
C THR A 64 1.03 13.77 -1.26
N TYR A 65 2.32 13.59 -0.94
CA TYR A 65 2.73 12.78 0.21
C TYR A 65 2.43 13.47 1.54
N ARG A 66 2.55 14.80 1.58
CA ARG A 66 2.17 15.58 2.77
C ARG A 66 0.69 15.40 3.10
N ALA A 67 -0.19 15.37 2.11
CA ALA A 67 -1.62 15.12 2.31
C ALA A 67 -1.87 13.71 2.84
N LEU A 68 -1.21 12.68 2.29
CA LEU A 68 -1.33 11.30 2.76
C LEU A 68 -0.81 11.14 4.19
N ILE A 69 0.33 11.74 4.50
CA ILE A 69 0.91 11.73 5.86
C ILE A 69 -0.04 12.40 6.86
N ALA A 70 -0.58 13.57 6.51
CA ALA A 70 -1.52 14.28 7.37
C ALA A 70 -2.80 13.47 7.62
N LEU A 71 -3.31 12.77 6.58
CA LEU A 71 -4.46 11.89 6.73
C LEU A 71 -4.16 10.72 7.67
N ALA A 72 -3.01 10.08 7.51
CA ALA A 72 -2.58 8.97 8.36
C ALA A 72 -2.35 9.41 9.80
N ASP A 73 -1.64 10.50 10.01
CA ASP A 73 -1.32 11.04 11.35
C ASP A 73 -2.55 11.58 12.07
N GLY A 74 -3.54 12.05 11.33
CA GLY A 74 -4.78 12.63 11.87
C GLY A 74 -5.91 11.64 12.13
N TYR A 75 -5.68 10.34 11.95
CA TYR A 75 -6.75 9.35 12.19
C TYR A 75 -7.20 9.38 13.66
N LYS A 76 -8.52 9.36 13.87
CA LYS A 76 -9.16 9.61 15.19
C LYS A 76 -8.74 8.63 16.29
N ASP A 77 -8.44 7.39 15.94
CA ASP A 77 -8.06 6.33 16.90
C ASP A 77 -6.54 6.19 17.05
N GLY A 78 -5.79 7.15 16.57
CA GLY A 78 -4.34 7.21 16.61
C GLY A 78 -3.70 7.11 15.23
N PRO A 79 -2.47 7.60 15.08
CA PRO A 79 -1.79 7.63 13.80
C PRO A 79 -1.70 6.26 13.13
N LEU A 80 -1.93 6.21 11.82
CA LEU A 80 -1.77 5.01 11.01
C LEU A 80 -0.38 4.98 10.34
N PRO A 81 0.23 3.81 10.18
CA PRO A 81 1.39 3.66 9.32
C PRO A 81 1.10 4.16 7.89
N CYS A 82 1.98 5.00 7.36
CA CYS A 82 1.91 5.50 5.99
C CYS A 82 3.25 5.24 5.32
N PHE A 83 3.26 4.56 4.19
CA PHE A 83 4.49 4.18 3.51
C PHE A 83 4.32 4.00 2.01
N VAL A 84 5.44 4.08 1.31
CA VAL A 84 5.56 3.70 -0.10
C VAL A 84 6.16 2.31 -0.19
N ALA A 85 5.54 1.43 -0.94
CA ALA A 85 6.08 0.12 -1.28
C ALA A 85 6.46 0.12 -2.77
N ARG A 86 7.75 0.06 -3.03
CA ARG A 86 8.28 -0.02 -4.40
C ARG A 86 8.41 -1.49 -4.79
N TYR A 87 7.68 -1.90 -5.81
CA TYR A 87 7.63 -3.29 -6.24
C TYR A 87 8.40 -3.53 -7.53
N ASN A 88 8.97 -4.72 -7.64
CA ASN A 88 9.58 -5.22 -8.86
C ASN A 88 8.75 -6.40 -9.39
N PRO A 89 8.05 -6.27 -10.54
CA PRO A 89 7.21 -7.35 -11.05
C PRO A 89 7.99 -8.53 -11.62
N ALA A 90 9.31 -8.39 -11.82
CA ALA A 90 10.14 -9.49 -12.32
C ALA A 90 10.30 -10.62 -11.28
N ASP A 91 10.37 -10.26 -10.01
CA ASP A 91 10.60 -11.20 -8.89
C ASP A 91 9.66 -10.98 -7.71
N TRP A 92 8.74 -10.02 -7.81
CA TRP A 92 7.83 -9.60 -6.74
C TRP A 92 8.54 -9.28 -5.43
N SER A 93 9.70 -8.65 -5.55
CA SER A 93 10.39 -8.05 -4.42
C SER A 93 9.86 -6.64 -4.13
N PHE A 94 10.02 -6.22 -2.88
CA PHE A 94 9.51 -4.94 -2.38
C PHE A 94 10.55 -4.20 -1.58
N ARG A 95 10.58 -2.89 -1.73
CA ARG A 95 11.31 -1.97 -0.86
C ARG A 95 10.34 -0.98 -0.25
N VAL A 96 10.36 -0.90 1.07
CA VAL A 96 9.47 -0.01 1.81
C VAL A 96 10.20 1.28 2.18
N THR A 97 9.56 2.40 1.89
CA THR A 97 9.98 3.72 2.36
C THR A 97 8.93 4.24 3.33
N PRO A 98 9.20 4.26 4.64
CA PRO A 98 8.29 4.84 5.62
C PRO A 98 8.10 6.33 5.36
N LEU A 99 6.86 6.81 5.51
CA LEU A 99 6.54 8.24 5.39
C LEU A 99 6.23 8.90 6.73
N ASN A 100 5.95 8.12 7.76
CA ASN A 100 5.71 8.60 9.11
C ASN A 100 6.33 7.70 10.17
N ASP A 101 6.27 8.13 11.42
CA ASP A 101 6.91 7.43 12.54
C ASP A 101 6.33 6.03 12.77
N GLN A 102 5.02 5.85 12.58
CA GLN A 102 4.37 4.56 12.75
C GLN A 102 4.85 3.54 11.72
N ALA A 103 5.00 3.96 10.47
CA ALA A 103 5.56 3.10 9.43
C ALA A 103 7.04 2.81 9.68
N ALA A 104 7.81 3.81 10.11
CA ALA A 104 9.22 3.65 10.45
C ALA A 104 9.41 2.64 11.59
N ALA A 105 8.57 2.67 12.60
CA ALA A 105 8.60 1.71 13.70
C ALA A 105 8.24 0.28 13.24
N HIS A 106 7.22 0.14 12.40
CA HIS A 106 6.79 -1.15 11.87
C HIS A 106 7.84 -1.80 10.97
N TYR A 107 8.52 -1.00 10.17
CA TYR A 107 9.54 -1.44 9.22
C TYR A 107 10.98 -1.20 9.68
N SER A 108 11.21 -0.99 10.97
CA SER A 108 12.54 -0.67 11.51
C SER A 108 13.62 -1.71 11.18
N HIS A 109 13.24 -2.98 11.04
CA HIS A 109 14.15 -4.07 10.68
C HIS A 109 14.37 -4.23 9.16
N CYS A 110 13.71 -3.40 8.36
CA CYS A 110 13.67 -3.52 6.90
C CYS A 110 14.27 -2.31 6.20
N ASP A 111 14.89 -1.39 6.93
CA ASP A 111 15.45 -0.16 6.36
C ASP A 111 16.52 -0.49 5.31
N GLY A 112 16.30 -0.01 4.09
CA GLY A 112 17.17 -0.28 2.94
C GLY A 112 17.19 -1.72 2.43
N VAL A 113 16.39 -2.62 3.02
CA VAL A 113 16.36 -4.06 2.68
C VAL A 113 15.30 -4.32 1.61
N THR A 114 15.66 -5.14 0.63
CA THR A 114 14.69 -5.71 -0.31
C THR A 114 13.99 -6.91 0.34
N LEU A 115 12.66 -6.83 0.43
CA LEU A 115 11.83 -7.88 0.99
C LEU A 115 11.36 -8.82 -0.11
N THR A 116 11.34 -10.12 0.19
CA THR A 116 10.60 -11.08 -0.62
C THR A 116 9.09 -10.82 -0.51
N GLU A 117 8.31 -11.29 -1.48
CA GLU A 117 6.85 -11.18 -1.45
C GLU A 117 6.28 -11.73 -0.14
N GLN A 118 6.75 -12.89 0.30
CA GLN A 118 6.30 -13.50 1.56
C GLN A 118 6.56 -12.60 2.77
N ARG A 119 7.75 -12.04 2.88
CA ARG A 119 8.10 -11.15 3.99
C ARG A 119 7.29 -9.87 3.95
N PHE A 120 7.09 -9.30 2.78
CA PHE A 120 6.27 -8.11 2.61
C PHE A 120 4.81 -8.38 2.99
N VAL A 121 4.21 -9.45 2.45
CA VAL A 121 2.83 -9.81 2.76
C VAL A 121 2.65 -10.12 4.24
N ARG A 122 3.61 -10.82 4.87
CA ARG A 122 3.58 -11.04 6.33
C ARG A 122 3.57 -9.72 7.10
N SER A 123 4.35 -8.74 6.66
CA SER A 123 4.34 -7.41 7.28
C SER A 123 2.99 -6.70 7.15
N LEU A 124 2.28 -6.89 6.04
CA LEU A 124 0.93 -6.35 5.85
C LEU A 124 -0.09 -7.00 6.81
N HIS A 125 0.00 -8.31 6.99
CA HIS A 125 -0.85 -9.01 7.96
C HIS A 125 -0.63 -8.52 9.39
N LEU A 126 0.62 -8.26 9.77
CA LEU A 126 0.98 -7.75 11.10
C LEU A 126 0.47 -6.31 11.35
N LEU A 127 0.25 -5.52 10.30
CA LEU A 127 -0.35 -4.18 10.43
C LEU A 127 -1.76 -4.21 11.03
N ARG A 128 -2.47 -5.31 10.89
CA ARG A 128 -3.78 -5.49 11.52
C ARG A 128 -3.71 -5.64 13.04
N LYS A 129 -2.52 -5.70 13.61
CA LYS A 129 -2.26 -5.96 15.04
C LYS A 129 -2.89 -7.28 15.53
N LEU A 130 -3.10 -8.22 14.63
CA LEU A 130 -3.62 -9.55 14.91
C LEU A 130 -2.49 -10.58 14.77
N ILE A 131 -2.62 -11.65 15.54
CA ILE A 131 -1.73 -12.81 15.39
C ILE A 131 -2.02 -13.47 14.05
N LEU A 132 -0.97 -13.89 13.34
CA LEU A 132 -1.13 -14.67 12.12
C LEU A 132 -1.80 -16.01 12.45
N THR A 133 -2.86 -16.30 11.73
CA THR A 133 -3.54 -17.60 11.84
C THR A 133 -2.80 -18.68 11.03
N ALA A 134 -3.11 -19.94 11.26
CA ALA A 134 -2.59 -21.04 10.45
C ALA A 134 -2.98 -20.89 8.96
N GLU A 135 -4.16 -20.32 8.67
CA GLU A 135 -4.61 -20.03 7.32
C GLU A 135 -3.78 -18.90 6.67
N ASP A 136 -3.47 -17.85 7.44
CA ASP A 136 -2.60 -16.79 6.99
C ASP A 136 -1.19 -17.30 6.65
N GLU A 137 -0.62 -18.15 7.51
CA GLU A 137 0.69 -18.75 7.29
C GLU A 137 0.69 -19.67 6.06
N ALA A 138 -0.35 -20.46 5.87
CA ALA A 138 -0.51 -21.32 4.70
C ALA A 138 -0.61 -20.48 3.42
N ALA A 139 -1.39 -19.39 3.43
CA ALA A 139 -1.54 -18.49 2.28
C ALA A 139 -0.21 -17.80 1.94
N ILE A 140 0.54 -17.33 2.93
CA ILE A 140 1.85 -16.70 2.74
C ILE A 140 2.85 -17.71 2.18
N SER A 141 2.87 -18.93 2.70
CA SER A 141 3.75 -19.99 2.23
C SER A 141 3.44 -20.41 0.79
N ALA A 142 2.17 -20.36 0.39
CA ALA A 142 1.74 -20.69 -0.97
C ALA A 142 2.20 -19.67 -2.02
N LEU A 143 2.58 -18.46 -1.64
CA LEU A 143 3.09 -17.44 -2.56
C LEU A 143 4.34 -17.89 -3.32
N ASN A 144 5.18 -18.72 -2.70
CA ASN A 144 6.36 -19.28 -3.37
C ASN A 144 6.03 -20.38 -4.39
N SER A 145 4.85 -21.00 -4.30
CA SER A 145 4.44 -22.06 -5.21
C SER A 145 3.68 -21.53 -6.43
N VAL A 146 3.29 -20.26 -6.41
CA VAL A 146 2.88 -19.53 -7.61
C VAL A 146 4.17 -19.15 -8.34
N ALA A 147 4.93 -20.16 -8.75
CA ALA A 147 6.01 -19.94 -9.68
C ALA A 147 5.41 -19.31 -10.92
N ILE A 148 5.89 -18.14 -11.20
CA ILE A 148 5.72 -17.40 -12.43
C ILE A 148 5.89 -18.40 -13.57
N GLU A 149 4.80 -18.87 -14.14
CA GLU A 149 4.91 -19.49 -15.45
C GLU A 149 5.28 -18.38 -16.42
N PRO A 150 6.32 -18.61 -17.23
CA PRO A 150 6.83 -17.62 -18.17
C PRO A 150 5.81 -17.22 -19.23
#